data_7fe4332e93cbc8fed1d358bd7b253e15
#
_entry.id   7fe4332e93cbc8fed1d358bd7b253e15
#
_cell.length_a   1.000
_cell.length_b   1.000
_cell.length_c   1.000
_cell.angle_alpha   90.00
_cell.angle_beta   90.00
_cell.angle_gamma   90.00
#
_symmetry.space_group_name_H-M   'P 1'
#
loop_
_entity.id
_entity.type
_entity.pdbx_description
1 polymer ?
#
loop_
_entity_poly.entity_id
_entity_poly.type
_entity_poly.pdbx_seq_one_letter_code
_entity_poly.pdbx_strand_id
1 'polypeptide(L)'
;MFYRTVWETDGCLTFTIKFKRVVIPLDAISLEINTLDFGDTSEDLICAAIYARFALKGGGFSCQLVFARSRLVPEEMTQPRAELYAALVNTHAGEVLRKSFQHSTSMKFTDSQIALYWINKPTIQLKQWVRNRVNEIKRLTTSSQWVYIQSNDMVADIGTIRCTSILDVNQSSVWTTGHPWMKESKSSFPSKTIEEIPLSNSQLVEVQKEAKPLTQATYFVSHINQSIKEIRKWYQFSKYLIDPNRYRFSIVVRIMIMAYVLRFINIYVKKQKSPGLTLTDQEITQSE
;
A
#
# COMPACT_ATOMS: atom_id res chain seq x y z
N MET A 1 -37.26 3.04 -10.76
CA MET A 1 -36.41 2.29 -11.68
C MET A 1 -35.94 3.26 -12.75
N PHE A 2 -34.66 3.58 -12.86
CA PHE A 2 -34.14 4.46 -13.90
C PHE A 2 -33.45 3.63 -14.97
N TYR A 3 -33.72 3.94 -16.21
CA TYR A 3 -33.10 3.34 -17.38
C TYR A 3 -32.10 4.35 -17.95
N ARG A 4 -30.91 3.94 -18.29
CA ARG A 4 -29.98 4.70 -19.12
C ARG A 4 -29.90 3.99 -20.47
N THR A 5 -30.26 4.69 -21.52
CA THR A 5 -30.11 4.21 -22.90
C THR A 5 -28.73 4.63 -23.38
N VAL A 6 -27.92 3.69 -23.81
CA VAL A 6 -26.61 3.96 -24.47
C VAL A 6 -26.82 3.79 -25.97
N TRP A 7 -26.48 4.81 -26.75
CA TRP A 7 -26.54 4.81 -28.19
C TRP A 7 -25.19 4.37 -28.76
N GLU A 8 -25.12 3.29 -29.52
CA GLU A 8 -24.01 3.02 -30.41
C GLU A 8 -24.35 3.52 -31.82
N THR A 9 -23.40 4.19 -32.46
CA THR A 9 -23.61 4.99 -33.66
C THR A 9 -23.61 4.19 -34.97
N ASP A 10 -23.35 2.88 -34.96
CA ASP A 10 -23.28 2.06 -36.17
C ASP A 10 -24.21 0.84 -36.12
N GLY A 11 -25.52 1.09 -36.27
CA GLY A 11 -26.50 0.04 -36.48
C GLY A 11 -27.32 -0.36 -35.27
N CYS A 12 -28.13 0.56 -34.82
CA CYS A 12 -29.44 0.38 -34.15
C CYS A 12 -29.65 -0.85 -33.24
N LEU A 13 -28.79 -1.06 -32.25
CA LEU A 13 -29.11 -1.90 -31.11
C LEU A 13 -29.20 -1.03 -29.87
N THR A 14 -30.40 -0.67 -29.47
CA THR A 14 -30.69 0.01 -28.20
C THR A 14 -30.66 -1.02 -27.06
N PHE A 15 -29.65 -0.94 -26.20
CA PHE A 15 -29.63 -1.76 -24.99
C PHE A 15 -30.22 -0.96 -23.82
N THR A 16 -31.15 -1.56 -23.12
CA THR A 16 -31.71 -0.99 -21.89
C THR A 16 -31.02 -1.63 -20.69
N ILE A 17 -30.15 -0.88 -19.99
CA ILE A 17 -29.50 -1.32 -18.77
C ILE A 17 -30.38 -0.92 -17.58
N LYS A 18 -30.79 -1.90 -16.77
CA LYS A 18 -31.58 -1.70 -15.57
C LYS A 18 -30.67 -1.70 -14.33
N PHE A 19 -30.60 -0.57 -13.64
CA PHE A 19 -29.89 -0.48 -12.36
C PHE A 19 -30.89 -0.31 -11.22
N LYS A 20 -30.61 -0.95 -10.07
CA LYS A 20 -31.34 -0.65 -8.84
C LYS A 20 -30.95 0.75 -8.38
N ARG A 21 -31.91 1.64 -8.23
CA ARG A 21 -31.69 3.01 -7.74
C ARG A 21 -31.36 3.06 -6.25
N VAL A 22 -31.92 2.14 -5.48
CA VAL A 22 -31.77 2.07 -4.04
C VAL A 22 -30.55 1.21 -3.74
N VAL A 23 -29.49 1.86 -3.28
CA VAL A 23 -28.24 1.20 -2.89
C VAL A 23 -28.36 0.59 -1.50
N ILE A 24 -29.07 1.28 -0.58
CA ILE A 24 -29.25 0.82 0.80
C ILE A 24 -30.45 -0.13 0.83
N PRO A 25 -30.27 -1.41 1.24
CA PRO A 25 -31.37 -2.33 1.41
C PRO A 25 -32.37 -1.85 2.47
N LEU A 26 -33.67 -2.13 2.30
CA LEU A 26 -34.69 -1.75 3.26
C LEU A 26 -34.55 -2.46 4.62
N ASP A 27 -33.92 -3.61 4.61
CA ASP A 27 -33.64 -4.45 5.78
C ASP A 27 -32.20 -4.26 6.33
N ALA A 28 -31.47 -3.22 5.91
CA ALA A 28 -30.19 -2.89 6.49
C ALA A 28 -30.30 -2.56 7.98
N ILE A 29 -29.35 -3.05 8.79
CA ILE A 29 -29.33 -2.83 10.25
C ILE A 29 -28.99 -1.38 10.56
N SER A 30 -28.04 -0.80 9.84
CA SER A 30 -27.58 0.57 10.04
C SER A 30 -27.33 1.27 8.70
N LEU A 31 -27.25 2.59 8.76
CA LEU A 31 -26.80 3.40 7.62
C LEU A 31 -25.28 3.43 7.49
N GLU A 32 -24.55 2.73 8.37
CA GLU A 32 -23.10 2.61 8.26
C GLU A 32 -22.74 1.78 7.03
N ILE A 33 -21.97 2.40 6.16
CA ILE A 33 -21.52 1.80 4.91
C ILE A 33 -20.11 1.30 5.09
N ASN A 34 -19.91 0.00 4.88
CA ASN A 34 -18.60 -0.55 4.66
C ASN A 34 -18.32 -0.58 3.17
N THR A 35 -17.21 -0.02 2.71
CA THR A 35 -16.83 -0.11 1.31
C THR A 35 -15.73 -1.12 1.09
N LEU A 36 -15.83 -1.86 -0.01
CA LEU A 36 -14.82 -2.78 -0.52
C LEU A 36 -14.33 -2.18 -1.85
N ASP A 37 -13.11 -1.69 -1.84
CA ASP A 37 -12.56 -0.86 -2.89
C ASP A 37 -11.50 -1.66 -3.66
N PHE A 38 -11.70 -1.92 -4.94
CA PHE A 38 -10.84 -2.70 -5.82
C PHE A 38 -10.16 -1.81 -6.84
N GLY A 39 -8.87 -2.00 -7.06
CA GLY A 39 -8.09 -1.29 -8.07
C GLY A 39 -7.17 -2.25 -8.80
N ASP A 40 -7.29 -2.27 -10.13
CA ASP A 40 -6.55 -3.16 -11.00
C ASP A 40 -6.13 -2.48 -12.31
N THR A 41 -5.20 -3.10 -13.04
CA THR A 41 -4.72 -2.63 -14.33
C THR A 41 -4.39 -3.78 -15.27
N SER A 42 -4.85 -3.66 -16.51
CA SER A 42 -4.32 -4.43 -17.65
C SER A 42 -3.20 -3.65 -18.37
N GLU A 43 -2.78 -4.11 -19.52
CA GLU A 43 -1.82 -3.38 -20.37
C GLU A 43 -2.32 -1.99 -20.79
N ASP A 44 -3.64 -1.84 -21.00
CA ASP A 44 -4.21 -0.62 -21.57
C ASP A 44 -5.09 0.16 -20.62
N LEU A 45 -5.74 -0.51 -19.67
CA LEU A 45 -6.80 0.05 -18.85
C LEU A 45 -6.49 -0.09 -17.36
N ILE A 46 -6.81 0.96 -16.64
CA ILE A 46 -6.85 0.99 -15.18
C ILE A 46 -8.31 1.04 -14.77
N CYS A 47 -8.73 0.18 -13.86
CA CYS A 47 -10.08 0.19 -13.30
C CYS A 47 -10.07 0.34 -11.79
N ALA A 48 -10.99 1.17 -11.28
CA ALA A 48 -11.37 1.19 -9.87
C ALA A 48 -12.86 0.85 -9.76
N ALA A 49 -13.18 -0.12 -8.91
CA ALA A 49 -14.55 -0.55 -8.64
C ALA A 49 -14.78 -0.56 -7.12
N ILE A 50 -15.83 0.09 -6.66
CA ILE A 50 -16.15 0.22 -5.24
C ILE A 50 -17.54 -0.32 -4.97
N TYR A 51 -17.61 -1.21 -4.00
CA TYR A 51 -18.84 -1.84 -3.56
C TYR A 51 -19.23 -1.35 -2.17
N ALA A 52 -20.50 -1.00 -2.00
CA ALA A 52 -21.11 -0.76 -0.69
C ALA A 52 -21.61 -2.08 -0.12
N ARG A 53 -21.31 -2.33 1.16
CA ARG A 53 -21.67 -3.53 1.88
C ARG A 53 -22.46 -3.18 3.12
N PHE A 54 -23.63 -3.76 3.27
CA PHE A 54 -24.60 -3.51 4.34
C PHE A 54 -24.90 -4.78 5.11
N ALA A 55 -24.88 -4.70 6.43
CA ALA A 55 -25.39 -5.78 7.29
C ALA A 55 -26.92 -5.81 7.26
N LEU A 56 -27.51 -6.99 7.17
CA LEU A 56 -28.94 -7.21 7.06
C LEU A 56 -29.55 -7.72 8.37
N LYS A 57 -30.78 -7.33 8.67
CA LYS A 57 -31.54 -7.77 9.88
C LYS A 57 -31.71 -9.27 9.96
N GLY A 58 -31.83 -9.95 8.82
CA GLY A 58 -31.93 -11.39 8.72
C GLY A 58 -30.60 -12.14 8.82
N GLY A 59 -29.50 -11.43 9.07
CA GLY A 59 -28.12 -11.94 9.02
C GLY A 59 -27.51 -11.85 7.63
N GLY A 60 -26.19 -12.01 7.55
CA GLY A 60 -25.43 -11.86 6.31
C GLY A 60 -25.29 -10.40 5.85
N PHE A 61 -24.88 -10.24 4.60
CA PHE A 61 -24.59 -8.92 4.04
C PHE A 61 -25.14 -8.80 2.61
N SER A 62 -25.58 -7.61 2.27
CA SER A 62 -25.83 -7.19 0.90
C SER A 62 -24.62 -6.44 0.36
N CYS A 63 -24.26 -6.69 -0.89
CA CYS A 63 -23.14 -6.04 -1.55
C CYS A 63 -23.59 -5.55 -2.93
N GLN A 64 -23.24 -4.31 -3.29
CA GLN A 64 -23.61 -3.70 -4.57
C GLN A 64 -22.56 -2.72 -5.04
N LEU A 65 -22.26 -2.75 -6.35
CA LEU A 65 -21.40 -1.76 -7.00
C LEU A 65 -22.02 -0.36 -6.88
N VAL A 66 -21.26 0.57 -6.33
CA VAL A 66 -21.69 1.98 -6.16
C VAL A 66 -20.87 2.95 -6.99
N PHE A 67 -19.67 2.55 -7.37
CA PHE A 67 -18.79 3.37 -8.21
C PHE A 67 -17.88 2.46 -9.04
N ALA A 68 -17.72 2.80 -10.32
CA ALA A 68 -16.68 2.22 -11.17
C ALA A 68 -16.14 3.29 -12.11
N ARG A 69 -14.85 3.20 -12.38
CA ARG A 69 -14.16 4.10 -13.31
C ARG A 69 -13.01 3.38 -13.97
N SER A 70 -12.96 3.42 -15.32
CA SER A 70 -11.82 2.98 -16.08
C SER A 70 -11.09 4.18 -16.70
N ARG A 71 -9.79 4.04 -16.90
CA ARG A 71 -8.90 5.02 -17.55
C ARG A 71 -7.88 4.28 -18.40
N LEU A 72 -7.37 4.93 -19.43
CA LEU A 72 -6.23 4.42 -20.18
C LEU A 72 -4.96 4.43 -19.30
N VAL A 73 -4.14 3.40 -19.45
CA VAL A 73 -2.77 3.38 -18.92
C VAL A 73 -1.97 4.41 -19.70
N PRO A 74 -1.25 5.33 -19.06
CA PRO A 74 -0.33 6.23 -19.76
C PRO A 74 0.74 5.43 -20.51
N GLU A 75 1.11 5.90 -21.70
CA GLU A 75 2.18 5.33 -22.50
C GLU A 75 3.48 5.19 -21.70
N GLU A 76 4.30 4.18 -22.03
CA GLU A 76 5.60 3.89 -21.38
C GLU A 76 5.55 3.59 -19.88
N MET A 77 4.36 3.37 -19.30
CA MET A 77 4.25 3.00 -17.90
C MET A 77 4.59 1.53 -17.69
N THR A 78 5.52 1.23 -16.79
CA THR A 78 5.81 -0.16 -16.41
C THR A 78 4.65 -0.77 -15.62
N GLN A 79 4.45 -2.08 -15.73
CA GLN A 79 3.35 -2.78 -15.03
C GLN A 79 3.30 -2.47 -13.52
N PRO A 80 4.39 -2.54 -12.72
CA PRO A 80 4.31 -2.21 -11.30
C PRO A 80 3.90 -0.76 -11.03
N ARG A 81 4.26 0.17 -11.92
CA ARG A 81 3.81 1.57 -11.80
C ARG A 81 2.34 1.72 -12.14
N ALA A 82 1.83 1.01 -13.15
CA ALA A 82 0.43 1.01 -13.51
C ALA A 82 -0.44 0.46 -12.36
N GLU A 83 -0.01 -0.62 -11.71
CA GLU A 83 -0.64 -1.19 -10.51
C GLU A 83 -0.67 -0.21 -9.34
N LEU A 84 0.43 0.49 -9.05
CA LEU A 84 0.44 1.55 -8.03
C LEU A 84 -0.48 2.70 -8.42
N TYR A 85 -0.58 3.02 -9.72
CA TYR A 85 -1.47 4.07 -10.19
C TYR A 85 -2.94 3.64 -10.09
N ALA A 86 -3.26 2.37 -10.32
CA ALA A 86 -4.58 1.80 -10.07
C ALA A 86 -4.96 1.93 -8.58
N ALA A 87 -4.03 1.63 -7.67
CA ALA A 87 -4.21 1.84 -6.23
C ALA A 87 -4.48 3.32 -5.88
N LEU A 88 -3.81 4.27 -6.53
CA LEU A 88 -4.07 5.69 -6.35
C LEU A 88 -5.44 6.11 -6.87
N VAL A 89 -5.84 5.65 -8.06
CA VAL A 89 -7.17 5.93 -8.65
C VAL A 89 -8.26 5.38 -7.74
N ASN A 90 -8.08 4.16 -7.22
CA ASN A 90 -8.95 3.55 -6.23
C ASN A 90 -9.03 4.38 -4.93
N THR A 91 -7.89 4.88 -4.45
CA THR A 91 -7.84 5.74 -3.26
C THR A 91 -8.65 7.02 -3.45
N HIS A 92 -8.50 7.70 -4.58
CA HIS A 92 -9.25 8.93 -4.87
C HIS A 92 -10.75 8.65 -5.00
N ALA A 93 -11.14 7.56 -5.65
CA ALA A 93 -12.53 7.17 -5.76
C ALA A 93 -13.17 6.88 -4.39
N GLY A 94 -12.46 6.14 -3.53
CA GLY A 94 -12.90 5.87 -2.16
C GLY A 94 -13.04 7.15 -1.33
N GLU A 95 -12.14 8.12 -1.49
CA GLU A 95 -12.23 9.41 -0.76
C GLU A 95 -13.44 10.24 -1.20
N VAL A 96 -13.80 10.22 -2.48
CA VAL A 96 -15.04 10.87 -2.97
C VAL A 96 -16.26 10.25 -2.31
N LEU A 97 -16.31 8.93 -2.23
CA LEU A 97 -17.45 8.22 -1.60
C LEU A 97 -17.45 8.44 -0.08
N ARG A 98 -16.30 8.42 0.59
CA ARG A 98 -16.18 8.70 2.03
C ARG A 98 -16.76 10.06 2.41
N LYS A 99 -16.58 11.07 1.54
CA LYS A 99 -17.17 12.40 1.75
C LYS A 99 -18.69 12.41 1.56
N SER A 100 -19.20 11.54 0.69
CA SER A 100 -20.62 11.42 0.40
C SER A 100 -21.37 10.59 1.44
N PHE A 101 -20.71 9.59 2.02
CA PHE A 101 -21.25 8.70 3.03
C PHE A 101 -20.52 8.92 4.35
N GLN A 102 -21.14 9.61 5.29
CA GLN A 102 -20.60 9.81 6.63
C GLN A 102 -20.43 8.44 7.33
N HIS A 103 -19.28 8.24 8.00
CA HIS A 103 -18.96 7.05 8.79
C HIS A 103 -18.70 5.74 8.02
N SER A 104 -18.22 5.79 6.78
CA SER A 104 -17.83 4.58 6.06
C SER A 104 -16.46 4.04 6.49
N THR A 105 -16.37 2.75 6.77
CA THR A 105 -15.10 2.04 6.82
C THR A 105 -14.76 1.50 5.43
N SER A 106 -13.50 1.62 5.00
CA SER A 106 -13.04 1.18 3.68
C SER A 106 -11.97 0.11 3.82
N MET A 107 -12.08 -0.94 3.04
CA MET A 107 -11.06 -1.97 2.86
C MET A 107 -10.63 -1.98 1.39
N LYS A 108 -9.33 -1.91 1.13
CA LYS A 108 -8.77 -1.73 -0.21
C LYS A 108 -8.01 -2.95 -0.65
N PHE A 109 -8.34 -3.42 -1.84
CA PHE A 109 -7.82 -4.64 -2.43
C PHE A 109 -6.93 -4.34 -3.62
N THR A 110 -5.81 -5.05 -3.69
CA THR A 110 -4.92 -5.09 -4.84
C THR A 110 -4.37 -6.50 -4.99
N ASP A 111 -4.15 -6.94 -6.20
CA ASP A 111 -3.45 -8.19 -6.51
C ASP A 111 -1.96 -7.97 -6.81
N SER A 112 -1.51 -6.72 -6.74
CA SER A 112 -0.11 -6.36 -6.85
C SER A 112 0.62 -6.43 -5.53
N GLN A 113 1.46 -7.45 -5.36
CA GLN A 113 2.34 -7.57 -4.19
C GLN A 113 3.35 -6.42 -4.13
N ILE A 114 3.85 -5.94 -5.27
CA ILE A 114 4.82 -4.84 -5.36
C ILE A 114 4.17 -3.53 -4.92
N ALA A 115 3.00 -3.20 -5.44
CA ALA A 115 2.26 -2.00 -5.04
C ALA A 115 1.93 -2.03 -3.54
N LEU A 116 1.46 -3.17 -3.04
CA LEU A 116 1.17 -3.37 -1.62
C LEU A 116 2.42 -3.19 -0.74
N TYR A 117 3.57 -3.70 -1.19
CA TYR A 117 4.85 -3.53 -0.51
C TYR A 117 5.25 -2.04 -0.44
N TRP A 118 5.18 -1.31 -1.54
CA TRP A 118 5.49 0.12 -1.56
C TRP A 118 4.57 0.92 -0.64
N ILE A 119 3.29 0.56 -0.56
CA ILE A 119 2.33 1.23 0.32
C ILE A 119 2.63 0.93 1.79
N ASN A 120 2.95 -0.31 2.15
CA ASN A 120 3.03 -0.74 3.55
C ASN A 120 4.44 -0.69 4.15
N LYS A 121 5.48 -0.99 3.37
CA LYS A 121 6.88 -1.12 3.85
C LYS A 121 7.87 -0.17 3.17
N PRO A 122 7.81 1.13 3.38
CA PRO A 122 8.74 2.08 2.78
C PRO A 122 10.06 2.10 3.56
N THR A 123 10.79 1.01 3.57
CA THR A 123 12.15 0.96 4.14
C THR A 123 13.21 1.50 3.19
N ILE A 124 12.86 1.62 1.90
CA ILE A 124 13.75 2.14 0.85
C ILE A 124 13.34 3.54 0.43
N GLN A 125 14.31 4.35 0.05
CA GLN A 125 14.01 5.66 -0.56
C GLN A 125 13.57 5.43 -2.01
N LEU A 126 12.30 5.65 -2.27
CA LEU A 126 11.69 5.49 -3.58
C LEU A 126 12.03 6.67 -4.51
N LYS A 127 12.15 6.41 -5.81
CA LYS A 127 12.23 7.44 -6.85
C LYS A 127 11.01 8.35 -6.79
N GLN A 128 11.14 9.56 -7.27
CA GLN A 128 10.16 10.64 -7.09
C GLN A 128 8.75 10.24 -7.55
N TRP A 129 8.63 9.56 -8.69
CA TRP A 129 7.34 9.20 -9.27
C TRP A 129 6.54 8.28 -8.34
N VAL A 130 7.16 7.17 -7.90
CA VAL A 130 6.54 6.18 -6.99
C VAL A 130 6.30 6.81 -5.62
N ARG A 131 7.31 7.51 -5.07
CA ARG A 131 7.22 8.16 -3.76
C ARG A 131 6.04 9.12 -3.65
N ASN A 132 5.82 9.95 -4.68
CA ASN A 132 4.73 10.93 -4.63
C ASN A 132 3.37 10.24 -4.55
N ARG A 133 3.18 9.13 -5.29
CA ARG A 133 1.92 8.37 -5.29
C ARG A 133 1.71 7.61 -3.99
N VAL A 134 2.76 6.96 -3.49
CA VAL A 134 2.72 6.30 -2.18
C VAL A 134 2.39 7.29 -1.06
N ASN A 135 3.02 8.47 -1.07
CA ASN A 135 2.74 9.50 -0.06
C ASN A 135 1.29 10.00 -0.14
N GLU A 136 0.75 10.15 -1.35
CA GLU A 136 -0.63 10.56 -1.54
C GLU A 136 -1.61 9.48 -1.07
N ILE A 137 -1.37 8.21 -1.40
CA ILE A 137 -2.15 7.09 -0.89
C ILE A 137 -2.13 7.09 0.64
N LYS A 138 -0.94 7.21 1.26
CA LYS A 138 -0.78 7.23 2.73
C LYS A 138 -1.42 8.43 3.42
N ARG A 139 -1.53 9.55 2.73
CA ARG A 139 -2.23 10.73 3.26
C ARG A 139 -3.74 10.49 3.38
N LEU A 140 -4.30 9.67 2.52
CA LEU A 140 -5.74 9.41 2.41
C LEU A 140 -6.17 8.08 3.04
N THR A 141 -5.22 7.16 3.27
CA THR A 141 -5.50 5.81 3.76
C THR A 141 -4.49 5.39 4.82
N THR A 142 -4.86 4.39 5.62
CA THR A 142 -3.93 3.73 6.55
C THR A 142 -3.45 2.40 5.96
N SER A 143 -2.27 1.94 6.37
CA SER A 143 -1.71 0.66 5.91
C SER A 143 -2.63 -0.53 6.23
N SER A 144 -3.33 -0.48 7.36
CA SER A 144 -4.28 -1.54 7.78
C SER A 144 -5.51 -1.69 6.89
N GLN A 145 -5.78 -0.71 6.01
CA GLN A 145 -6.88 -0.79 5.03
C GLN A 145 -6.51 -1.59 3.78
N TRP A 146 -5.21 -1.79 3.52
CA TRP A 146 -4.71 -2.41 2.30
C TRP A 146 -4.42 -3.90 2.51
N VAL A 147 -5.02 -4.71 1.66
CA VAL A 147 -4.85 -6.17 1.64
C VAL A 147 -4.64 -6.68 0.22
N TYR A 148 -3.94 -7.79 0.14
CA TYR A 148 -3.77 -8.54 -1.10
C TYR A 148 -4.98 -9.43 -1.36
N ILE A 149 -5.33 -9.58 -2.63
CA ILE A 149 -6.27 -10.59 -3.11
C ILE A 149 -5.70 -11.26 -4.36
N GLN A 150 -6.08 -12.50 -4.62
CA GLN A 150 -5.68 -13.17 -5.86
C GLN A 150 -6.45 -12.60 -7.05
N SER A 151 -5.82 -12.59 -8.24
CA SER A 151 -6.42 -12.04 -9.45
C SER A 151 -7.79 -12.68 -9.79
N ASN A 152 -7.99 -13.98 -9.52
CA ASN A 152 -9.27 -14.64 -9.73
C ASN A 152 -10.43 -14.04 -8.90
N ASP A 153 -10.12 -13.37 -7.81
CA ASP A 153 -11.08 -12.70 -6.93
C ASP A 153 -11.12 -11.17 -7.14
N MET A 154 -10.28 -10.66 -8.06
CA MET A 154 -10.17 -9.22 -8.37
C MET A 154 -11.29 -8.78 -9.31
N VAL A 155 -12.38 -8.26 -8.76
CA VAL A 155 -13.53 -7.80 -9.57
C VAL A 155 -13.21 -6.64 -10.51
N ALA A 156 -12.19 -5.86 -10.23
CA ALA A 156 -11.77 -4.76 -11.08
C ALA A 156 -11.21 -5.24 -12.43
N ASP A 157 -10.73 -6.49 -12.53
CA ASP A 157 -10.33 -7.15 -13.78
C ASP A 157 -11.42 -7.06 -14.84
N ILE A 158 -12.69 -7.21 -14.45
CA ILE A 158 -13.83 -7.11 -15.38
C ILE A 158 -13.85 -5.76 -16.08
N GLY A 159 -13.41 -4.70 -15.41
CA GLY A 159 -13.36 -3.34 -15.95
C GLY A 159 -12.08 -3.02 -16.73
N THR A 160 -11.10 -3.92 -16.77
CA THR A 160 -9.83 -3.79 -17.51
C THR A 160 -9.75 -4.69 -18.75
N ILE A 161 -10.69 -5.63 -18.91
CA ILE A 161 -10.74 -6.53 -20.06
C ILE A 161 -11.16 -5.74 -21.32
N ARG A 162 -10.38 -5.89 -22.39
CA ARG A 162 -10.75 -5.35 -23.72
C ARG A 162 -11.97 -6.08 -24.25
N CYS A 163 -12.90 -5.33 -24.82
CA CYS A 163 -14.01 -5.87 -25.61
C CYS A 163 -15.00 -6.77 -24.85
N THR A 164 -15.23 -6.51 -23.59
CA THR A 164 -16.41 -7.07 -22.93
C THR A 164 -17.64 -6.39 -23.51
N SER A 165 -18.55 -7.15 -24.10
CA SER A 165 -19.79 -6.56 -24.57
C SER A 165 -20.57 -5.98 -23.37
N ILE A 166 -21.32 -4.91 -23.62
CA ILE A 166 -22.21 -4.36 -22.57
C ILE A 166 -23.16 -5.43 -22.03
N LEU A 167 -23.50 -6.42 -22.84
CA LEU A 167 -24.35 -7.56 -22.48
C LEU A 167 -23.64 -8.46 -21.46
N ASP A 168 -22.35 -8.73 -21.63
CA ASP A 168 -21.59 -9.59 -20.71
C ASP A 168 -21.43 -8.94 -19.34
N VAL A 169 -21.20 -7.63 -19.29
CA VAL A 169 -21.14 -6.86 -18.03
C VAL A 169 -22.50 -6.84 -17.34
N ASN A 170 -23.60 -6.69 -18.09
CA ASN A 170 -24.93 -6.69 -17.54
C ASN A 170 -25.39 -8.05 -17.01
N GLN A 171 -24.92 -9.14 -17.63
CA GLN A 171 -25.24 -10.50 -17.21
C GLN A 171 -24.31 -10.96 -16.07
N SER A 172 -23.18 -10.31 -15.87
CA SER A 172 -22.26 -10.62 -14.78
C SER A 172 -22.84 -10.18 -13.44
N SER A 173 -23.37 -11.12 -12.69
CA SER A 173 -23.80 -10.88 -11.30
C SER A 173 -22.62 -10.46 -10.42
N VAL A 174 -21.42 -10.90 -10.73
CA VAL A 174 -20.18 -10.57 -10.01
C VAL A 174 -19.84 -9.09 -10.16
N TRP A 175 -19.96 -8.50 -11.36
CA TRP A 175 -19.73 -7.07 -11.55
C TRP A 175 -20.70 -6.20 -10.77
N THR A 176 -21.97 -6.56 -10.74
CA THR A 176 -23.01 -5.72 -10.11
C THR A 176 -23.13 -5.94 -8.60
N THR A 177 -22.96 -7.18 -8.13
CA THR A 177 -23.21 -7.56 -6.72
C THR A 177 -21.99 -8.07 -5.99
N GLY A 178 -20.82 -8.08 -6.62
CA GLY A 178 -19.58 -8.60 -6.09
C GLY A 178 -19.52 -10.14 -6.02
N HIS A 179 -18.34 -10.66 -5.70
CA HIS A 179 -18.15 -12.08 -5.43
C HIS A 179 -19.00 -12.56 -4.24
N PRO A 180 -19.38 -13.85 -4.19
CA PRO A 180 -20.13 -14.42 -3.06
C PRO A 180 -19.47 -14.15 -1.70
N TRP A 181 -18.15 -14.27 -1.59
CA TRP A 181 -17.43 -14.03 -0.34
C TRP A 181 -17.59 -12.60 0.21
N MET A 182 -17.88 -11.59 -0.63
CA MET A 182 -18.12 -10.22 -0.17
C MET A 182 -19.39 -10.11 0.69
N LYS A 183 -20.28 -11.10 0.62
CA LYS A 183 -21.51 -11.19 1.41
C LYS A 183 -21.34 -12.02 2.68
N GLU A 184 -20.16 -12.58 2.90
CA GLU A 184 -19.80 -13.36 4.06
C GLU A 184 -19.19 -12.49 5.18
N SER A 185 -18.82 -13.09 6.31
CA SER A 185 -18.07 -12.39 7.36
C SER A 185 -16.68 -11.99 6.87
N LYS A 186 -16.07 -10.95 7.45
CA LYS A 186 -14.71 -10.51 7.07
C LYS A 186 -13.66 -11.60 7.28
N SER A 187 -13.88 -12.51 8.23
CA SER A 187 -12.98 -13.64 8.50
C SER A 187 -12.93 -14.67 7.37
N SER A 188 -13.93 -14.69 6.49
CA SER A 188 -14.01 -15.59 5.33
C SER A 188 -13.44 -14.97 4.05
N PHE A 189 -12.92 -13.73 4.11
CA PHE A 189 -12.38 -13.07 2.93
C PHE A 189 -11.09 -13.74 2.47
N PRO A 190 -10.93 -14.02 1.16
CA PRO A 190 -9.73 -14.65 0.60
C PRO A 190 -8.55 -13.67 0.52
N SER A 191 -8.54 -12.66 1.39
CA SER A 191 -7.52 -11.61 1.42
C SER A 191 -6.40 -11.96 2.38
N LYS A 192 -5.19 -11.47 2.08
CA LYS A 192 -3.98 -11.65 2.88
C LYS A 192 -3.35 -10.29 3.20
N THR A 193 -2.71 -10.21 4.34
CA THR A 193 -1.90 -9.04 4.72
C THR A 193 -0.52 -9.12 4.06
N ILE A 194 0.21 -8.00 4.05
CA ILE A 194 1.57 -7.97 3.47
C ILE A 194 2.57 -8.87 4.23
N GLU A 195 2.31 -9.14 5.50
CA GLU A 195 3.12 -10.03 6.33
C GLU A 195 2.99 -11.49 5.91
N GLU A 196 1.85 -11.86 5.36
CA GLU A 196 1.52 -13.23 4.91
C GLU A 196 2.01 -13.52 3.49
N ILE A 197 2.50 -12.48 2.76
CA ILE A 197 2.89 -12.61 1.36
C ILE A 197 4.32 -12.12 1.18
N PRO A 198 5.33 -12.98 1.34
CA PRO A 198 6.70 -12.62 1.06
C PRO A 198 6.88 -12.37 -0.45
N LEU A 199 7.62 -11.30 -0.80
CA LEU A 199 8.01 -11.04 -2.18
C LEU A 199 9.00 -12.10 -2.68
N SER A 200 8.82 -12.55 -3.90
CA SER A 200 9.80 -13.37 -4.61
C SER A 200 11.08 -12.56 -4.94
N ASN A 201 12.17 -13.25 -5.24
CA ASN A 201 13.43 -12.60 -5.63
C ASN A 201 13.26 -11.71 -6.88
N SER A 202 12.45 -12.12 -7.85
CA SER A 202 12.15 -11.31 -9.05
C SER A 202 11.39 -10.03 -8.71
N GLN A 203 10.41 -10.11 -7.81
CA GLN A 203 9.66 -8.95 -7.35
C GLN A 203 10.52 -7.99 -6.52
N LEU A 204 11.46 -8.51 -5.72
CA LEU A 204 12.43 -7.67 -5.00
C LEU A 204 13.31 -6.87 -5.96
N VAL A 205 13.72 -7.47 -7.09
CA VAL A 205 14.47 -6.75 -8.14
C VAL A 205 13.62 -5.61 -8.72
N GLU A 206 12.34 -5.85 -9.01
CA GLU A 206 11.43 -4.80 -9.50
C GLU A 206 11.26 -3.67 -8.47
N VAL A 207 11.09 -4.00 -7.20
CA VAL A 207 11.04 -3.02 -6.11
C VAL A 207 12.32 -2.18 -6.07
N GLN A 208 13.50 -2.81 -6.23
CA GLN A 208 14.78 -2.12 -6.20
C GLN A 208 15.00 -1.20 -7.41
N LYS A 209 14.42 -1.49 -8.58
CA LYS A 209 14.48 -0.59 -9.74
C LYS A 209 13.91 0.79 -9.43
N GLU A 210 12.94 0.87 -8.54
CA GLU A 210 12.34 2.14 -8.09
C GLU A 210 13.00 2.72 -6.83
N ALA A 211 14.01 2.06 -6.28
CA ALA A 211 14.83 2.63 -5.22
C ALA A 211 15.74 3.74 -5.76
N LYS A 212 15.90 4.79 -4.98
CA LYS A 212 16.97 5.77 -5.25
C LYS A 212 18.31 5.11 -4.97
N PRO A 213 19.31 5.32 -5.82
CA PRO A 213 20.67 4.96 -5.45
C PRO A 213 21.02 5.67 -4.14
N LEU A 214 21.56 4.93 -3.20
CA LEU A 214 22.07 5.51 -1.95
C LEU A 214 23.22 6.46 -2.33
N THR A 215 23.00 7.76 -2.19
CA THR A 215 24.11 8.71 -2.25
C THR A 215 25.02 8.43 -1.07
N GLN A 216 26.32 8.73 -1.19
CA GLN A 216 27.27 8.56 -0.08
C GLN A 216 26.77 9.21 1.22
N ALA A 217 26.10 10.36 1.13
CA ALA A 217 25.47 11.03 2.28
C ALA A 217 24.32 10.21 2.89
N THR A 218 23.48 9.56 2.07
CA THR A 218 22.37 8.72 2.55
C THR A 218 22.87 7.43 3.18
N TYR A 219 23.90 6.83 2.58
CA TYR A 219 24.59 5.68 3.15
C TYR A 219 25.15 6.02 4.53
N PHE A 220 25.79 7.17 4.63
CA PHE A 220 26.34 7.68 5.87
C PHE A 220 25.30 7.90 6.96
N VAL A 221 24.17 8.57 6.65
CA VAL A 221 23.06 8.79 7.59
C VAL A 221 22.43 7.47 8.03
N SER A 222 22.32 6.49 7.15
CA SER A 222 21.80 5.15 7.52
C SER A 222 22.74 4.43 8.48
N HIS A 223 24.05 4.52 8.25
CA HIS A 223 25.06 3.95 9.16
C HIS A 223 25.08 4.64 10.52
N ILE A 224 25.01 5.97 10.56
CA ILE A 224 24.88 6.70 11.84
C ILE A 224 23.62 6.27 12.59
N ASN A 225 22.46 6.20 11.92
CA ASN A 225 21.22 5.80 12.56
C ASN A 225 21.25 4.36 13.08
N GLN A 226 21.94 3.45 12.39
CA GLN A 226 22.15 2.08 12.84
C GLN A 226 23.07 2.05 14.06
N SER A 227 24.17 2.79 14.02
CA SER A 227 25.10 2.94 15.16
C SER A 227 24.40 3.57 16.39
N ILE A 228 23.56 4.57 16.20
CA ILE A 228 22.77 5.17 17.28
C ILE A 228 21.78 4.15 17.87
N LYS A 229 21.15 3.30 17.05
CA LYS A 229 20.28 2.22 17.56
C LYS A 229 21.05 1.21 18.39
N GLU A 230 22.24 0.84 17.97
CA GLU A 230 23.11 -0.07 18.70
C GLU A 230 23.59 0.55 20.03
N ILE A 231 23.99 1.81 20.02
CA ILE A 231 24.37 2.56 21.23
C ILE A 231 23.17 2.65 22.19
N ARG A 232 21.96 2.92 21.70
CA ARG A 232 20.74 2.94 22.54
C ARG A 232 20.41 1.57 23.14
N LYS A 233 20.62 0.49 22.39
CA LYS A 233 20.43 -0.88 22.88
C LYS A 233 21.45 -1.21 23.97
N TRP A 234 22.70 -0.82 23.75
CA TRP A 234 23.77 -0.95 24.75
C TRP A 234 23.53 -0.10 26.01
N TYR A 235 23.07 1.13 25.83
CA TYR A 235 22.68 2.02 26.93
C TYR A 235 21.55 1.43 27.77
N GLN A 236 20.54 0.84 27.17
CA GLN A 236 19.46 0.14 27.89
C GLN A 236 19.98 -1.09 28.61
N PHE A 237 20.84 -1.87 27.97
CA PHE A 237 21.45 -3.05 28.61
C PHE A 237 22.35 -2.67 29.80
N SER A 238 23.16 -1.63 29.65
CA SER A 238 24.04 -1.14 30.71
C SER A 238 23.28 -0.54 31.92
N LYS A 239 22.07 -0.03 31.71
CA LYS A 239 21.21 0.47 32.78
C LYS A 239 20.81 -0.62 33.79
N TYR A 240 20.83 -1.89 33.39
CA TYR A 240 20.60 -3.04 34.27
C TYR A 240 21.85 -3.59 34.95
N LEU A 241 23.03 -3.17 34.50
CA LEU A 241 24.31 -3.72 35.00
C LEU A 241 25.13 -2.75 35.85
N ILE A 242 24.76 -1.48 35.91
CA ILE A 242 25.59 -0.45 36.55
C ILE A 242 24.73 0.46 37.47
N ASP A 243 25.13 0.56 38.72
CA ASP A 243 24.59 1.48 39.72
C ASP A 243 24.55 2.93 39.19
N PRO A 244 23.38 3.60 39.20
CA PRO A 244 23.23 4.95 38.66
C PRO A 244 24.07 6.01 39.35
N ASN A 245 24.69 5.72 40.50
CA ASN A 245 25.52 6.64 41.29
C ASN A 245 26.99 6.64 40.91
N ARG A 246 27.46 5.85 39.93
CA ARG A 246 28.84 5.81 39.50
C ARG A 246 29.10 6.63 38.22
N TYR A 247 29.85 7.71 38.37
CA TYR A 247 30.27 8.66 37.33
C TYR A 247 30.97 8.06 36.09
N ARG A 248 31.43 6.81 36.14
CA ARG A 248 32.16 6.14 35.04
C ARG A 248 31.32 5.94 33.76
N PHE A 249 30.02 5.88 33.87
CA PHE A 249 29.16 5.62 32.71
C PHE A 249 29.14 6.78 31.69
N SER A 250 29.17 8.02 32.15
CA SER A 250 29.24 9.21 31.31
C SER A 250 30.49 9.26 30.45
N ILE A 251 31.62 8.73 30.96
CA ILE A 251 32.92 8.71 30.28
C ILE A 251 32.89 7.69 29.15
N VAL A 252 32.45 6.46 29.38
CA VAL A 252 32.42 5.40 28.35
C VAL A 252 31.57 5.80 27.15
N VAL A 253 30.40 6.40 27.39
CA VAL A 253 29.54 6.87 26.29
C VAL A 253 30.20 8.01 25.51
N ARG A 254 30.88 8.93 26.19
CA ARG A 254 31.63 10.02 25.55
C ARG A 254 32.79 9.49 24.71
N ILE A 255 33.56 8.53 25.21
CA ILE A 255 34.62 7.85 24.49
C ILE A 255 34.11 7.18 23.23
N MET A 256 33.02 6.41 23.33
CA MET A 256 32.41 5.76 22.16
C MET A 256 31.89 6.76 21.12
N ILE A 257 31.25 7.84 21.54
CA ILE A 257 30.80 8.90 20.62
C ILE A 257 32.01 9.54 19.93
N MET A 258 33.06 9.85 20.68
CA MET A 258 34.28 10.45 20.13
C MET A 258 34.97 9.48 19.15
N ALA A 259 35.06 8.19 19.47
CA ALA A 259 35.60 7.18 18.57
C ALA A 259 34.85 7.11 17.24
N TYR A 260 33.50 7.18 17.25
CA TYR A 260 32.70 7.26 16.02
C TYR A 260 32.94 8.56 15.25
N VAL A 261 33.11 9.70 15.94
CA VAL A 261 33.42 10.98 15.29
C VAL A 261 34.82 10.93 14.64
N LEU A 262 35.81 10.39 15.33
CA LEU A 262 37.15 10.22 14.78
C LEU A 262 37.16 9.27 13.58
N ARG A 263 36.43 8.17 13.66
CA ARG A 263 36.24 7.25 12.54
C ARG A 263 35.65 7.96 11.33
N PHE A 264 34.61 8.77 11.53
CA PHE A 264 34.02 9.59 10.49
C PHE A 264 35.08 10.49 9.83
N ILE A 265 35.83 11.24 10.62
CA ILE A 265 36.91 12.13 10.11
C ILE A 265 37.92 11.32 9.30
N ASN A 266 38.35 10.17 9.78
CA ASN A 266 39.34 9.35 9.08
C ASN A 266 38.80 8.80 7.74
N ILE A 267 37.53 8.34 7.68
CA ILE A 267 36.98 7.78 6.45
C ILE A 267 36.64 8.89 5.44
N TYR A 268 36.00 9.96 5.88
CA TYR A 268 35.45 10.97 4.96
C TYR A 268 36.37 12.14 4.69
N VAL A 269 37.15 12.58 5.67
CA VAL A 269 38.08 13.69 5.52
C VAL A 269 39.41 13.19 5.03
N LYS A 270 39.97 12.13 5.65
CA LYS A 270 41.27 11.57 5.29
C LYS A 270 41.22 10.47 4.23
N LYS A 271 40.00 10.10 3.75
CA LYS A 271 39.76 9.07 2.72
C LYS A 271 40.42 7.70 3.03
N GLN A 272 40.45 7.33 4.28
CA GLN A 272 40.96 6.02 4.71
C GLN A 272 39.89 4.94 4.47
N LYS A 273 40.31 3.68 4.25
CA LYS A 273 39.38 2.56 4.11
C LYS A 273 38.63 2.33 5.43
N SER A 274 37.34 2.08 5.34
CA SER A 274 36.49 1.74 6.49
C SER A 274 36.94 0.39 7.09
N PRO A 275 37.25 0.31 8.39
CA PRO A 275 37.66 -0.93 9.05
C PRO A 275 36.50 -1.90 9.39
N GLY A 276 35.26 -1.64 8.93
CA GLY A 276 34.09 -2.46 9.24
C GLY A 276 33.02 -1.72 10.04
N LEU A 277 32.01 -2.44 10.52
CA LEU A 277 30.84 -1.86 11.19
C LEU A 277 31.04 -1.60 12.69
N THR A 278 31.92 -2.34 13.34
CA THR A 278 32.23 -2.21 14.78
C THR A 278 33.46 -1.35 15.02
N LEU A 279 33.50 -0.64 16.13
CA LEU A 279 34.69 0.10 16.56
C LEU A 279 35.79 -0.89 16.90
N THR A 280 37.01 -0.58 16.47
CA THR A 280 38.20 -1.33 16.85
C THR A 280 38.78 -0.81 18.17
N ASP A 281 39.53 -1.65 18.89
CA ASP A 281 40.18 -1.24 20.13
C ASP A 281 41.10 -0.03 19.94
N GLN A 282 41.75 0.08 18.78
CA GLN A 282 42.60 1.25 18.45
C GLN A 282 41.79 2.55 18.32
N GLU A 283 40.58 2.49 17.76
CA GLU A 283 39.72 3.67 17.63
C GLU A 283 39.16 4.12 18.99
N ILE A 284 38.92 3.17 19.90
CA ILE A 284 38.50 3.46 21.27
C ILE A 284 39.64 4.11 22.05
N THR A 285 40.85 3.55 21.97
CA THR A 285 42.03 4.09 22.67
C THR A 285 42.41 5.49 22.18
N GLN A 286 42.22 5.82 20.90
CA GLN A 286 42.47 7.17 20.38
C GLN A 286 41.44 8.21 20.84
N SER A 287 40.32 7.78 21.40
CA SER A 287 39.26 8.65 21.89
C SER A 287 39.33 8.91 23.40
N GLU A 288 40.19 8.19 24.12
CA GLU A 288 40.52 8.45 25.50
C GLU A 288 41.45 9.65 25.65
#